data_b35e64681f1f4d160123cae178dd2b11
#
_entry.id   b35e64681f1f4d160123cae178dd2b11
#
_cell.length_a   1.000
_cell.length_b   1.000
_cell.length_c   1.000
_cell.angle_alpha   90.00
_cell.angle_beta   90.00
_cell.angle_gamma   90.00
#
_symmetry.space_group_name_H-M   'P 1'
#
loop_
_entity.id
_entity.type
_entity.pdbx_description
1 polymer ?
#
loop_
_entity_poly.entity_id
_entity_poly.type
_entity_poly.pdbx_seq_one_letter_code
_entity_poly.pdbx_strand_id
1 'polypeptide(L)'
;MANVPKKILCIDDDRETAALIAEELIDRGYEVGLAHDGREGLATILKTMPDLVLSDISMPAMSGFELLDRLVSLAPRFSRMPFIFLTALTDRDNELKGRQLGADDYVIKPIDFDMLTAIINARLAGIARNGVWPQTVRLNDREVEVLTWVARGKTSMEIARILGLTKRTIDFHIDNARDKLGTATRTEAV
;
A
#
# COMPACT_ATOMS: atom_id res chain seq x y z
N MET A 1 15.25 -13.51 -21.75
CA MET A 1 14.12 -13.87 -20.85
C MET A 1 12.98 -12.96 -21.18
N ALA A 2 11.80 -13.49 -21.55
CA ALA A 2 10.63 -12.67 -21.79
C ALA A 2 10.25 -11.96 -20.48
N ASN A 3 10.22 -10.63 -20.51
CA ASN A 3 9.80 -9.83 -19.38
C ASN A 3 8.28 -10.05 -19.21
N VAL A 4 7.85 -10.67 -18.11
CA VAL A 4 6.44 -10.85 -17.81
C VAL A 4 5.81 -9.45 -17.65
N PRO A 5 4.75 -9.12 -18.40
CA PRO A 5 4.13 -7.81 -18.30
C PRO A 5 3.66 -7.55 -16.86
N LYS A 6 3.86 -6.32 -16.40
CA LYS A 6 3.39 -5.88 -15.09
C LYS A 6 1.88 -5.68 -15.10
N LYS A 7 1.22 -6.15 -14.04
CA LYS A 7 -0.23 -6.09 -13.88
C LYS A 7 -0.64 -4.81 -13.16
N ILE A 8 -1.43 -4.00 -13.82
CA ILE A 8 -1.99 -2.76 -13.26
C ILE A 8 -3.51 -2.95 -13.14
N LEU A 9 -4.07 -2.57 -12.00
CA LEU A 9 -5.52 -2.46 -11.85
C LEU A 9 -5.90 -0.98 -11.90
N CYS A 10 -6.75 -0.62 -12.84
CA CYS A 10 -7.35 0.71 -12.94
C CYS A 10 -8.79 0.66 -12.41
N ILE A 11 -9.10 1.54 -11.45
CA ILE A 11 -10.39 1.63 -10.77
C ILE A 11 -10.95 3.03 -10.98
N ASP A 12 -12.01 3.14 -11.76
CA ASP A 12 -12.66 4.41 -12.08
C ASP A 12 -14.13 4.14 -12.43
N ASP A 13 -15.06 4.89 -11.86
CA ASP A 13 -16.48 4.72 -12.13
C ASP A 13 -16.88 5.28 -13.51
N ASP A 14 -16.08 6.20 -14.05
CA ASP A 14 -16.19 6.60 -15.46
C ASP A 14 -15.56 5.55 -16.37
N ARG A 15 -16.42 4.74 -17.01
CA ARG A 15 -16.01 3.64 -17.88
C ARG A 15 -15.22 4.10 -19.10
N GLU A 16 -15.48 5.28 -19.62
CA GLU A 16 -14.76 5.83 -20.78
C GLU A 16 -13.33 6.20 -20.38
N THR A 17 -13.19 6.88 -19.26
CA THR A 17 -11.87 7.21 -18.69
C THR A 17 -11.09 5.94 -18.35
N ALA A 18 -11.71 4.96 -17.69
CA ALA A 18 -11.06 3.69 -17.36
C ALA A 18 -10.59 2.94 -18.62
N ALA A 19 -11.43 2.87 -19.67
CA ALA A 19 -11.08 2.21 -20.93
C ALA A 19 -9.93 2.91 -21.64
N LEU A 20 -9.93 4.24 -21.70
CA LEU A 20 -8.86 5.03 -22.30
C LEU A 20 -7.51 4.81 -21.58
N ILE A 21 -7.53 4.82 -20.24
CA ILE A 21 -6.32 4.54 -19.44
C ILE A 21 -5.80 3.13 -19.71
N ALA A 22 -6.72 2.15 -19.79
CA ALA A 22 -6.35 0.76 -20.05
C ALA A 22 -5.72 0.59 -21.43
N GLU A 23 -6.31 1.15 -22.48
CA GLU A 23 -5.79 1.11 -23.85
C GLU A 23 -4.38 1.68 -23.93
N GLU A 24 -4.18 2.88 -23.40
CA GLU A 24 -2.88 3.54 -23.38
C GLU A 24 -1.80 2.78 -22.61
N LEU A 25 -2.15 2.14 -21.51
CA LEU A 25 -1.20 1.35 -20.73
C LEU A 25 -0.91 -0.02 -21.36
N ILE A 26 -1.91 -0.65 -22.02
CA ILE A 26 -1.71 -1.89 -22.76
C ILE A 26 -0.76 -1.65 -23.94
N ASP A 27 -0.91 -0.55 -24.67
CA ASP A 27 -0.02 -0.18 -25.76
C ASP A 27 1.42 0.04 -25.29
N ARG A 28 1.60 0.40 -24.04
CA ARG A 28 2.92 0.53 -23.38
C ARG A 28 3.45 -0.77 -22.77
N GLY A 29 2.74 -1.89 -22.96
CA GLY A 29 3.19 -3.23 -22.57
C GLY A 29 2.81 -3.69 -21.17
N TYR A 30 1.83 -3.06 -20.53
CA TYR A 30 1.25 -3.51 -19.27
C TYR A 30 0.07 -4.47 -19.48
N GLU A 31 -0.18 -5.34 -18.51
CA GLU A 31 -1.46 -6.07 -18.40
C GLU A 31 -2.39 -5.25 -17.51
N VAL A 32 -3.56 -4.85 -18.02
CA VAL A 32 -4.47 -3.95 -17.30
C VAL A 32 -5.80 -4.62 -17.01
N GLY A 33 -6.16 -4.66 -15.72
CA GLY A 33 -7.49 -5.00 -15.24
C GLY A 33 -8.31 -3.73 -14.97
N LEU A 34 -9.63 -3.82 -15.06
CA LEU A 34 -10.57 -2.74 -14.78
C LEU A 34 -11.48 -3.10 -13.62
N ALA A 35 -11.85 -2.11 -12.82
CA ALA A 35 -12.93 -2.14 -11.85
C ALA A 35 -13.64 -0.78 -11.84
N HIS A 36 -14.93 -0.75 -11.48
CA HIS A 36 -15.75 0.44 -11.63
C HIS A 36 -16.27 1.03 -10.31
N ASP A 37 -15.84 0.47 -9.21
CA ASP A 37 -16.01 1.03 -7.86
C ASP A 37 -14.97 0.41 -6.90
N GLY A 38 -14.85 0.99 -5.71
CA GLY A 38 -13.87 0.53 -4.73
C GLY A 38 -14.14 -0.88 -4.19
N ARG A 39 -15.39 -1.38 -4.21
CA ARG A 39 -15.72 -2.75 -3.77
C ARG A 39 -15.28 -3.78 -4.81
N GLU A 40 -15.57 -3.53 -6.07
CA GLU A 40 -15.09 -4.34 -7.19
C GLU A 40 -13.56 -4.32 -7.23
N GLY A 41 -12.97 -3.13 -7.04
CA GLY A 41 -11.52 -2.93 -6.93
C GLY A 41 -10.91 -3.78 -5.83
N LEU A 42 -11.45 -3.74 -4.62
CA LEU A 42 -10.98 -4.56 -3.49
C LEU A 42 -11.05 -6.06 -3.80
N ALA A 43 -12.19 -6.52 -4.31
CA ALA A 43 -12.38 -7.94 -4.67
C ALA A 43 -11.36 -8.38 -5.74
N THR A 44 -11.12 -7.53 -6.74
CA THR A 44 -10.16 -7.79 -7.81
C THR A 44 -8.72 -7.80 -7.28
N ILE A 45 -8.34 -6.86 -6.41
CA ILE A 45 -7.02 -6.84 -5.77
C ILE A 45 -6.76 -8.14 -5.01
N LEU A 46 -7.72 -8.57 -4.19
CA LEU A 46 -7.59 -9.80 -3.39
C LEU A 46 -7.44 -11.06 -4.25
N LYS A 47 -8.06 -11.08 -5.43
CA LYS A 47 -8.05 -12.21 -6.36
C LYS A 47 -6.81 -12.23 -7.25
N THR A 48 -6.41 -11.10 -7.81
CA THR A 48 -5.42 -11.02 -8.89
C THR A 48 -4.04 -10.58 -8.44
N MET A 49 -3.95 -9.93 -7.28
CA MET A 49 -2.70 -9.39 -6.72
C MET A 49 -1.93 -8.56 -7.77
N PRO A 50 -2.45 -7.42 -8.21
CA PRO A 50 -1.79 -6.59 -9.21
C PRO A 50 -0.45 -6.05 -8.68
N ASP A 51 0.47 -5.70 -9.59
CA ASP A 51 1.75 -5.08 -9.24
C ASP A 51 1.57 -3.61 -8.83
N LEU A 52 0.49 -2.94 -9.27
CA LEU A 52 0.19 -1.54 -8.97
C LEU A 52 -1.32 -1.26 -9.14
N VAL A 53 -1.85 -0.35 -8.34
CA VAL A 53 -3.25 0.12 -8.43
C VAL A 53 -3.27 1.60 -8.80
N LEU A 54 -4.10 1.94 -9.80
CA LEU A 54 -4.57 3.29 -10.11
C LEU A 54 -6.01 3.37 -9.65
N SER A 55 -6.38 4.37 -8.86
CA SER A 55 -7.75 4.51 -8.38
C SER A 55 -8.23 5.95 -8.44
N ASP A 56 -9.39 6.16 -9.01
CA ASP A 56 -10.10 7.42 -8.77
C ASP A 56 -10.42 7.56 -7.28
N ILE A 57 -10.52 8.80 -6.82
CA ILE A 57 -10.85 9.12 -5.42
C ILE A 57 -12.36 9.05 -5.21
N SER A 58 -13.12 9.66 -6.12
CA SER A 58 -14.56 9.92 -5.95
C SER A 58 -15.39 8.89 -6.69
N MET A 59 -15.62 7.74 -6.08
CA MET A 59 -16.40 6.65 -6.66
C MET A 59 -17.61 6.31 -5.77
N PRO A 60 -18.70 5.78 -6.36
CA PRO A 60 -19.85 5.29 -5.62
C PRO A 60 -19.50 4.05 -4.78
N ALA A 61 -20.32 3.71 -3.81
CA ALA A 61 -20.27 2.54 -2.95
C ALA A 61 -19.02 2.45 -2.04
N MET A 62 -17.83 2.71 -2.55
CA MET A 62 -16.57 2.80 -1.80
C MET A 62 -15.61 3.73 -2.54
N SER A 63 -15.21 4.80 -1.88
CA SER A 63 -14.23 5.76 -2.42
C SER A 63 -12.83 5.17 -2.48
N GLY A 64 -11.95 5.78 -3.28
CA GLY A 64 -10.54 5.38 -3.34
C GLY A 64 -9.83 5.49 -1.99
N PHE A 65 -10.21 6.45 -1.15
CA PHE A 65 -9.67 6.56 0.21
C PHE A 65 -10.09 5.41 1.11
N GLU A 66 -11.37 5.03 1.08
CA GLU A 66 -11.88 3.89 1.85
C GLU A 66 -11.26 2.58 1.37
N LEU A 67 -11.03 2.43 0.06
CA LEU A 67 -10.32 1.30 -0.50
C LEU A 67 -8.88 1.21 0.03
N LEU A 68 -8.13 2.32 -0.01
CA LEU A 68 -6.76 2.35 0.51
C LEU A 68 -6.70 2.04 2.02
N ASP A 69 -7.59 2.63 2.82
CA ASP A 69 -7.69 2.35 4.25
C ASP A 69 -7.94 0.85 4.54
N ARG A 70 -8.82 0.22 3.74
CA ARG A 70 -9.06 -1.23 3.81
C ARG A 70 -7.80 -2.03 3.48
N LEU A 71 -7.05 -1.66 2.45
CA LEU A 71 -5.81 -2.35 2.07
C LEU A 71 -4.73 -2.19 3.14
N VAL A 72 -4.61 -0.99 3.72
CA VAL A 72 -3.70 -0.74 4.85
C VAL A 72 -4.06 -1.59 6.05
N SER A 73 -5.35 -1.77 6.35
CA SER A 73 -5.81 -2.62 7.45
C SER A 73 -5.53 -4.11 7.21
N LEU A 74 -5.29 -4.53 5.96
CA LEU A 74 -4.92 -5.88 5.56
C LEU A 74 -3.39 -6.08 5.43
N ALA A 75 -2.59 -5.05 5.82
CA ALA A 75 -1.14 -5.17 5.86
C ALA A 75 -0.70 -6.38 6.74
N PRO A 76 0.44 -7.00 6.43
CA PRO A 76 1.52 -6.58 5.53
C PRO A 76 1.35 -6.98 4.05
N ARG A 77 0.31 -7.75 3.69
CA ARG A 77 0.16 -8.37 2.36
C ARG A 77 0.20 -7.38 1.19
N PHE A 78 -0.29 -6.15 1.40
CA PHE A 78 -0.40 -5.12 0.35
C PHE A 78 0.56 -3.94 0.55
N SER A 79 1.42 -3.97 1.57
CA SER A 79 2.34 -2.87 1.91
C SER A 79 3.37 -2.54 0.82
N ARG A 80 3.58 -3.45 -0.13
CA ARG A 80 4.51 -3.27 -1.25
C ARG A 80 3.82 -2.94 -2.58
N MET A 81 2.49 -2.96 -2.62
CA MET A 81 1.73 -2.68 -3.83
C MET A 81 1.52 -1.17 -3.94
N PRO A 82 2.14 -0.48 -4.90
CA PRO A 82 1.95 0.95 -5.06
C PRO A 82 0.50 1.28 -5.34
N PHE A 83 0.04 2.34 -4.70
CA PHE A 83 -1.31 2.87 -4.85
C PHE A 83 -1.23 4.34 -5.27
N ILE A 84 -1.70 4.62 -6.49
CA ILE A 84 -1.68 5.96 -7.10
C ILE A 84 -3.11 6.43 -7.25
N PHE A 85 -3.41 7.62 -6.75
CA PHE A 85 -4.70 8.24 -6.98
C PHE A 85 -4.76 8.98 -8.31
N LEU A 86 -5.87 8.81 -9.02
CA LEU A 86 -6.29 9.66 -10.12
C LEU A 86 -7.31 10.67 -9.57
N THR A 87 -7.10 11.95 -9.78
CA THR A 87 -7.95 12.97 -9.18
C THR A 87 -8.27 14.10 -10.15
N ALA A 88 -9.54 14.51 -10.18
CA ALA A 88 -9.96 15.69 -10.93
C ALA A 88 -9.61 17.00 -10.21
N LEU A 89 -9.16 16.96 -8.95
CA LEU A 89 -9.11 18.13 -8.09
C LEU A 89 -7.70 18.45 -7.59
N THR A 90 -7.35 19.70 -7.72
CA THR A 90 -6.28 20.41 -7.03
C THR A 90 -6.61 20.66 -5.54
N ASP A 91 -7.39 19.80 -4.92
CA ASP A 91 -7.79 19.95 -3.52
C ASP A 91 -6.68 19.45 -2.60
N ARG A 92 -5.97 20.40 -2.01
CA ARG A 92 -4.86 20.18 -1.09
C ARG A 92 -5.23 19.31 0.11
N ASP A 93 -6.49 19.37 0.56
CA ASP A 93 -6.96 18.60 1.70
C ASP A 93 -7.09 17.11 1.34
N ASN A 94 -7.54 16.80 0.14
CA ASN A 94 -7.59 15.43 -0.37
C ASN A 94 -6.20 14.86 -0.62
N GLU A 95 -5.25 15.65 -1.13
CA GLU A 95 -3.86 15.23 -1.28
C GLU A 95 -3.22 14.92 0.08
N LEU A 96 -3.41 15.78 1.07
CA LEU A 96 -2.91 15.56 2.44
C LEU A 96 -3.52 14.30 3.06
N LYS A 97 -4.83 14.11 2.92
CA LYS A 97 -5.53 12.93 3.44
C LYS A 97 -4.97 11.63 2.85
N GLY A 98 -4.80 11.55 1.55
CA GLY A 98 -4.31 10.33 0.92
C GLY A 98 -2.83 10.06 1.22
N ARG A 99 -1.98 11.11 1.33
CA ARG A 99 -0.59 10.94 1.79
C ARG A 99 -0.53 10.40 3.22
N GLN A 100 -1.42 10.84 4.11
CA GLN A 100 -1.55 10.31 5.47
C GLN A 100 -2.01 8.84 5.50
N LEU A 101 -2.84 8.43 4.53
CA LEU A 101 -3.28 7.05 4.36
C LEU A 101 -2.22 6.15 3.71
N GLY A 102 -1.13 6.71 3.17
CA GLY A 102 -0.04 5.95 2.59
C GLY A 102 -0.11 5.78 1.07
N ALA A 103 -0.84 6.66 0.37
CA ALA A 103 -0.76 6.71 -1.10
C ALA A 103 0.65 7.04 -1.57
N ASP A 104 1.09 6.36 -2.62
CA ASP A 104 2.44 6.52 -3.17
C ASP A 104 2.56 7.74 -4.06
N ASP A 105 1.48 8.07 -4.81
CA ASP A 105 1.48 9.22 -5.71
C ASP A 105 0.06 9.69 -6.08
N TYR A 106 0.01 10.83 -6.81
CA TYR A 106 -1.21 11.45 -7.31
C TYR A 106 -1.00 11.88 -8.76
N VAL A 107 -2.01 11.61 -9.60
CA VAL A 107 -2.05 12.06 -11.00
C VAL A 107 -3.34 12.86 -11.19
N ILE A 108 -3.19 14.09 -11.65
CA ILE A 108 -4.31 15.02 -11.86
C ILE A 108 -4.91 14.76 -13.24
N LYS A 109 -6.24 14.67 -13.32
CA LYS A 109 -6.99 14.64 -14.57
C LYS A 109 -7.11 16.07 -15.15
N PRO A 110 -6.92 16.31 -16.46
CA PRO A 110 -6.74 15.32 -17.53
C PRO A 110 -5.35 14.67 -17.47
N ILE A 111 -5.32 13.35 -17.72
CA ILE A 111 -4.12 12.54 -17.53
C ILE A 111 -3.12 12.79 -18.66
N ASP A 112 -1.91 13.18 -18.29
CA ASP A 112 -0.75 13.08 -19.16
C ASP A 112 -0.18 11.65 -19.09
N PHE A 113 -0.35 10.87 -20.14
CA PHE A 113 0.03 9.47 -20.16
C PHE A 113 1.54 9.22 -20.13
N ASP A 114 2.34 10.16 -20.60
CA ASP A 114 3.80 10.04 -20.51
C ASP A 114 4.25 10.27 -19.06
N MET A 115 3.65 11.26 -18.39
CA MET A 115 3.87 11.49 -16.97
C MET A 115 3.37 10.30 -16.13
N LEU A 116 2.15 9.79 -16.39
CA LEU A 116 1.60 8.62 -15.70
C LEU A 116 2.53 7.41 -15.84
N THR A 117 3.00 7.13 -17.06
CA THR A 117 3.91 6.02 -17.33
C THR A 117 5.24 6.19 -16.60
N ALA A 118 5.79 7.39 -16.55
CA ALA A 118 7.01 7.70 -15.80
C ALA A 118 6.83 7.44 -14.30
N ILE A 119 5.70 7.84 -13.72
CA ILE A 119 5.36 7.60 -12.31
C ILE A 119 5.23 6.10 -12.05
N ILE A 120 4.46 5.37 -12.87
CA ILE A 120 4.29 3.92 -12.76
C ILE A 120 5.65 3.21 -12.77
N ASN A 121 6.50 3.52 -13.74
CA ASN A 121 7.83 2.92 -13.85
C ASN A 121 8.70 3.23 -12.63
N ALA A 122 8.66 4.46 -12.12
CA ALA A 122 9.42 4.85 -10.93
C ALA A 122 8.95 4.08 -9.69
N ARG A 123 7.65 3.89 -9.50
CA ARG A 123 7.09 3.14 -8.37
C ARG A 123 7.39 1.64 -8.46
N LEU A 124 7.21 1.02 -9.63
CA LEU A 124 7.55 -0.38 -9.86
C LEU A 124 9.06 -0.64 -9.73
N ALA A 125 9.91 0.26 -10.23
CA ALA A 125 11.36 0.17 -10.03
C ALA A 125 11.79 0.41 -8.58
N GLY A 126 11.06 1.22 -7.83
CA GLY A 126 11.25 1.41 -6.39
C GLY A 126 11.06 0.12 -5.61
N ILE A 127 10.04 -0.67 -5.94
CA ILE A 127 9.80 -1.99 -5.34
C ILE A 127 10.96 -2.95 -5.67
N ALA A 128 11.39 -2.98 -6.92
CA ALA A 128 12.50 -3.84 -7.35
C ALA A 128 13.82 -3.48 -6.62
N ARG A 129 14.07 -2.19 -6.40
CA ARG A 129 15.25 -1.71 -5.63
C ARG A 129 15.12 -1.98 -4.13
N ASN A 130 13.92 -1.85 -3.56
CA ASN A 130 13.65 -2.15 -2.15
C ASN A 130 13.71 -3.66 -1.85
N GLY A 131 13.64 -4.52 -2.88
CA GLY A 131 13.92 -5.95 -2.75
C GLY A 131 15.42 -6.28 -2.60
N VAL A 132 16.32 -5.35 -2.95
CA VAL A 132 17.80 -5.52 -2.91
C VAL A 132 18.43 -4.68 -1.78
N TRP A 133 17.74 -3.64 -1.31
CA TRP A 133 18.21 -2.77 -0.22
C TRP A 133 17.51 -3.17 1.09
N PRO A 134 18.20 -3.17 2.24
CA PRO A 134 17.51 -3.39 3.52
C PRO A 134 16.40 -2.34 3.66
N GLN A 135 15.16 -2.81 3.73
CA GLN A 135 14.00 -1.94 3.90
C GLN A 135 14.18 -1.12 5.18
N THR A 136 13.98 0.19 5.10
CA THR A 136 13.69 0.97 6.29
C THR A 136 12.33 0.51 6.80
N VAL A 137 12.36 -0.53 7.61
CA VAL A 137 11.15 -1.05 8.25
C VAL A 137 10.60 0.06 9.14
N ARG A 138 9.45 0.61 8.79
CA ARG A 138 8.77 1.58 9.64
C ARG A 138 7.95 0.83 10.68
N LEU A 139 8.56 0.67 11.83
CA LEU A 139 7.84 0.29 13.03
C LEU A 139 6.98 1.48 13.47
N ASN A 140 5.76 1.22 13.93
CA ASN A 140 4.96 2.26 14.58
C ASN A 140 5.48 2.54 16.01
N ASP A 141 5.05 3.64 16.59
CA ASP A 141 5.55 4.08 17.92
C ASP A 141 5.37 3.01 19.00
N ARG A 142 4.27 2.25 18.95
CA ARG A 142 4.00 1.14 19.88
C ARG A 142 4.91 -0.06 19.69
N GLU A 143 5.20 -0.41 18.43
CA GLU A 143 6.15 -1.47 18.12
C GLU A 143 7.56 -1.10 18.56
N VAL A 144 7.98 0.14 18.32
CA VAL A 144 9.28 0.67 18.80
C VAL A 144 9.34 0.66 20.34
N GLU A 145 8.30 1.13 21.01
CA GLU A 145 8.23 1.16 22.47
C GLU A 145 8.32 -0.25 23.06
N VAL A 146 7.54 -1.19 22.52
CA VAL A 146 7.55 -2.59 22.98
C VAL A 146 8.90 -3.24 22.72
N LEU A 147 9.49 -3.08 21.52
CA LEU A 147 10.81 -3.63 21.22
C LEU A 147 11.91 -3.03 22.10
N THR A 148 11.81 -1.75 22.45
CA THR A 148 12.76 -1.10 23.37
C THR A 148 12.78 -1.79 24.74
N TRP A 149 11.62 -2.21 25.24
CA TRP A 149 11.55 -2.98 26.47
C TRP A 149 12.03 -4.41 26.32
N VAL A 150 11.79 -5.02 25.16
CA VAL A 150 12.35 -6.35 24.81
C VAL A 150 13.87 -6.29 24.81
N ALA A 151 14.48 -5.25 24.21
CA ALA A 151 15.92 -5.01 24.20
C ALA A 151 16.52 -4.92 25.61
N ARG A 152 15.74 -4.40 26.55
CA ARG A 152 16.10 -4.31 27.97
C ARG A 152 15.87 -5.62 28.74
N GLY A 153 15.56 -6.71 28.03
CA GLY A 153 15.38 -8.04 28.62
C GLY A 153 14.04 -8.25 29.33
N LYS A 154 13.05 -7.36 29.13
CA LYS A 154 11.74 -7.48 29.76
C LYS A 154 10.88 -8.56 29.10
N THR A 155 10.16 -9.31 29.90
CA THR A 155 9.14 -10.27 29.45
C THR A 155 7.88 -9.55 28.98
N SER A 156 7.05 -10.19 28.15
CA SER A 156 5.76 -9.61 27.72
C SER A 156 4.84 -9.25 28.91
N MET A 157 4.93 -10.00 30.01
CA MET A 157 4.16 -9.75 31.22
C MET A 157 4.61 -8.48 31.95
N GLU A 158 5.93 -8.27 32.04
CA GLU A 158 6.51 -7.05 32.64
C GLU A 158 6.20 -5.82 31.78
N ILE A 159 6.35 -5.96 30.45
CA ILE A 159 6.03 -4.88 29.50
C ILE A 159 4.54 -4.52 29.58
N ALA A 160 3.67 -5.50 29.68
CA ALA A 160 2.24 -5.30 29.86
C ALA A 160 1.93 -4.45 31.10
N ARG A 161 2.61 -4.71 32.23
CA ARG A 161 2.47 -3.92 33.46
C ARG A 161 3.02 -2.49 33.30
N ILE A 162 4.16 -2.34 32.63
CA ILE A 162 4.81 -1.03 32.42
C ILE A 162 3.93 -0.13 31.55
N LEU A 163 3.36 -0.69 30.47
CA LEU A 163 2.61 0.07 29.48
C LEU A 163 1.10 0.12 29.75
N GLY A 164 0.60 -0.54 30.80
CA GLY A 164 -0.82 -0.59 31.12
C GLY A 164 -1.64 -1.37 30.09
N LEU A 165 -1.04 -2.38 29.47
CA LEU A 165 -1.65 -3.19 28.41
C LEU A 165 -1.81 -4.66 28.87
N THR A 166 -2.48 -5.49 28.05
CA THR A 166 -2.53 -6.94 28.29
C THR A 166 -1.31 -7.62 27.67
N LYS A 167 -0.92 -8.79 28.22
CA LYS A 167 0.14 -9.62 27.65
C LYS A 167 -0.14 -9.93 26.16
N ARG A 168 -1.39 -10.24 25.83
CA ARG A 168 -1.82 -10.53 24.45
C ARG A 168 -1.56 -9.36 23.51
N THR A 169 -1.81 -8.12 23.94
CA THR A 169 -1.54 -6.91 23.16
C THR A 169 -0.04 -6.72 22.92
N ILE A 170 0.78 -7.01 23.94
CA ILE A 170 2.24 -6.94 23.80
C ILE A 170 2.75 -7.99 22.81
N ASP A 171 2.29 -9.25 22.95
CA ASP A 171 2.67 -10.33 22.02
C ASP A 171 2.27 -9.97 20.58
N PHE A 172 1.07 -9.41 20.37
CA PHE A 172 0.62 -8.90 19.07
C PHE A 172 1.57 -7.84 18.47
N HIS A 173 2.02 -6.85 19.26
CA HIS A 173 2.96 -5.84 18.77
C HIS A 173 4.34 -6.43 18.48
N ILE A 174 4.79 -7.41 19.25
CA ILE A 174 6.06 -8.12 18.99
C ILE A 174 5.96 -8.91 17.67
N ASP A 175 4.88 -9.65 17.46
CA ASP A 175 4.69 -10.45 16.24
C ASP A 175 4.60 -9.55 15.01
N ASN A 176 3.84 -8.47 15.06
CA ASN A 176 3.78 -7.49 13.96
C ASN A 176 5.15 -6.87 13.66
N ALA A 177 5.92 -6.51 14.69
CA ALA A 177 7.24 -5.96 14.50
C ALA A 177 8.20 -6.99 13.88
N ARG A 178 8.13 -8.26 14.32
CA ARG A 178 8.91 -9.37 13.75
C ARG A 178 8.58 -9.59 12.27
N ASP A 179 7.30 -9.61 11.92
CA ASP A 179 6.86 -9.77 10.53
C ASP A 179 7.36 -8.64 9.65
N LYS A 180 7.33 -7.40 10.15
CA LYS A 180 7.88 -6.23 9.46
C LYS A 180 9.40 -6.30 9.31
N LEU A 181 10.12 -6.76 10.34
CA LEU A 181 11.58 -6.90 10.33
C LEU A 181 12.06 -8.14 9.59
N GLY A 182 11.15 -9.07 9.23
CA GLY A 182 11.49 -10.33 8.57
C GLY A 182 12.32 -11.27 9.47
N THR A 183 12.14 -11.18 10.79
CA THR A 183 12.91 -11.95 11.78
C THR A 183 12.11 -13.13 12.30
N ALA A 184 12.79 -14.26 12.53
CA ALA A 184 12.12 -15.49 13.00
C ALA A 184 11.91 -15.49 14.53
N THR A 185 12.78 -14.80 15.27
CA THR A 185 12.75 -14.83 16.74
C THR A 185 12.59 -13.43 17.36
N ARG A 186 12.08 -13.40 18.61
CA ARG A 186 11.95 -12.18 19.40
C ARG A 186 13.29 -11.47 19.61
N THR A 187 14.38 -12.24 19.76
CA THR A 187 15.72 -11.72 20.03
C THR A 187 16.38 -11.12 18.79
N GLU A 188 16.04 -11.62 17.59
CA GLU A 188 16.53 -11.09 16.32
C GLU A 188 15.85 -9.76 15.93
N ALA A 189 14.68 -9.45 16.51
CA ALA A 189 13.93 -8.23 16.25
C ALA A 189 14.46 -7.01 17.04
N VAL A 190 15.49 -7.21 17.86
CA VAL A 190 16.07 -6.25 18.78
C VAL A 190 17.55 -6.06 18.50
#